data_934ce9d709b3e6a5a84937fa2d95f4b4
#
_entry.id   934ce9d709b3e6a5a84937fa2d95f4b4
#
_cell.length_a   1.000
_cell.length_b   1.000
_cell.length_c   1.000
_cell.angle_alpha   90.00
_cell.angle_beta   90.00
_cell.angle_gamma   90.00
#
_symmetry.space_group_name_H-M   'P 1'
#
loop_
_entity.id
_entity.type
_entity.pdbx_description
1 polymer ?
#
loop_
_entity_poly.entity_id
_entity_poly.type
_entity_poly.pdbx_seq_one_letter_code
_entity_poly.pdbx_strand_id
1 'polypeptide(L)'
;MAPRDHALLSPSAAGRWLLCPASVAMTAYMTEETSPYALRGTAAHAAAESVITGRTYQAPAGAESVSFEELTEDVEQYTDFVRAETRGDFRMIEQRLEASWLSPECFGTADAVILHPDEIHVIDLKTGRGVPVTAKDNPQLAIYARSVMETFAGMFEDLSVIKMTIVQPPLNRIDTWQITPDELIKITDDMKPAAAECLKELQEMS
;
A
#
# COMPACT_ATOMS: atom_id res chain seq x y z
N MET A 1 -25.82 1.80 4.02
CA MET A 1 -25.03 1.12 2.97
C MET A 1 -24.17 0.07 3.65
N ALA A 2 -24.09 -1.15 3.09
CA ALA A 2 -23.13 -2.13 3.57
C ALA A 2 -21.70 -1.58 3.34
N PRO A 3 -20.74 -1.86 4.23
CA PRO A 3 -19.36 -1.45 3.99
C PRO A 3 -18.88 -2.10 2.69
N ARG A 4 -18.29 -1.31 1.80
CA ARG A 4 -17.67 -1.83 0.57
C ARG A 4 -16.37 -2.54 0.93
N ASP A 5 -16.14 -3.70 0.34
CA ASP A 5 -14.91 -4.46 0.54
C ASP A 5 -13.71 -3.76 -0.12
N HIS A 6 -13.95 -2.94 -1.16
CA HIS A 6 -12.92 -2.20 -1.89
C HIS A 6 -13.20 -0.70 -1.92
N ALA A 7 -12.14 0.08 -1.71
CA ALA A 7 -12.19 1.53 -1.80
C ALA A 7 -12.40 2.00 -3.23
N LEU A 8 -13.24 3.02 -3.44
CA LEU A 8 -13.37 3.68 -4.73
C LEU A 8 -12.05 4.36 -5.13
N LEU A 9 -11.42 5.01 -4.16
CA LEU A 9 -10.12 5.67 -4.31
C LEU A 9 -9.03 4.84 -3.63
N SER A 10 -8.83 3.57 -4.08
CA SER A 10 -7.81 2.74 -3.45
C SER A 10 -6.41 3.34 -3.62
N PRO A 11 -5.56 3.33 -2.58
CA PRO A 11 -4.18 3.81 -2.68
C PRO A 11 -3.36 3.09 -3.76
N SER A 12 -3.57 1.79 -3.94
CA SER A 12 -2.89 0.99 -4.97
C SER A 12 -3.24 1.42 -6.41
N ALA A 13 -4.40 2.04 -6.62
CA ALA A 13 -4.81 2.61 -7.92
C ALA A 13 -4.54 4.11 -8.05
N ALA A 14 -3.87 4.73 -7.05
CA ALA A 14 -3.69 6.19 -7.02
C ALA A 14 -2.96 6.73 -8.24
N GLY A 15 -1.96 6.03 -8.75
CA GLY A 15 -1.27 6.42 -9.98
C GLY A 15 -2.20 6.54 -11.20
N ARG A 16 -3.32 5.80 -11.20
CA ARG A 16 -4.32 5.86 -12.27
C ARG A 16 -5.31 6.99 -12.05
N TRP A 17 -5.99 7.04 -10.89
CA TRP A 17 -7.05 8.00 -10.68
C TRP A 17 -6.54 9.44 -10.47
N LEU A 18 -5.30 9.64 -10.05
CA LEU A 18 -4.65 10.96 -10.03
C LEU A 18 -4.43 11.52 -11.44
N LEU A 19 -4.13 10.65 -12.41
CA LEU A 19 -3.91 11.06 -13.81
C LEU A 19 -5.21 11.16 -14.60
N CYS A 20 -6.19 10.34 -14.27
CA CYS A 20 -7.47 10.29 -14.97
C CYS A 20 -8.62 10.06 -13.96
N PRO A 21 -9.20 11.13 -13.40
CA PRO A 21 -10.30 11.05 -12.44
C PRO A 21 -11.49 10.23 -12.93
N ALA A 22 -11.87 10.36 -14.21
CA ALA A 22 -12.94 9.59 -14.82
C ALA A 22 -12.71 8.06 -14.79
N SER A 23 -11.45 7.61 -14.61
CA SER A 23 -11.14 6.18 -14.53
C SER A 23 -11.83 5.48 -13.35
N VAL A 24 -12.14 6.19 -12.27
CA VAL A 24 -12.89 5.65 -11.13
C VAL A 24 -14.31 5.31 -11.53
N ALA A 25 -15.01 6.24 -12.16
CA ALA A 25 -16.36 6.04 -12.66
C ALA A 25 -16.42 4.92 -13.71
N MET A 26 -15.47 4.89 -14.64
CA MET A 26 -15.38 3.85 -15.69
C MET A 26 -15.19 2.45 -15.08
N THR A 27 -14.32 2.30 -14.09
CA THR A 27 -14.01 0.98 -13.49
C THR A 27 -15.03 0.55 -12.43
N ALA A 28 -15.81 1.45 -11.85
CA ALA A 28 -16.82 1.14 -10.83
C ALA A 28 -17.89 0.15 -11.33
N TYR A 29 -18.11 0.08 -12.63
CA TYR A 29 -19.11 -0.79 -13.28
C TYR A 29 -18.50 -1.96 -14.06
N MET A 30 -17.18 -2.10 -14.02
CA MET A 30 -16.50 -3.22 -14.67
C MET A 30 -16.38 -4.40 -13.70
N THR A 31 -16.64 -5.60 -14.18
CA THR A 31 -16.27 -6.83 -13.47
C THR A 31 -14.75 -7.01 -13.60
N GLU A 32 -14.04 -7.00 -12.48
CA GLU A 32 -12.61 -7.29 -12.47
C GLU A 32 -12.38 -8.78 -12.76
N GLU A 33 -11.79 -9.07 -13.92
CA GLU A 33 -11.18 -10.38 -14.13
C GLU A 33 -9.81 -10.40 -13.47
N THR A 34 -9.67 -11.19 -12.42
CA THR A 34 -8.40 -11.30 -11.70
C THR A 34 -7.40 -12.09 -12.54
N SER A 35 -6.33 -11.45 -12.95
CA SER A 35 -5.28 -12.11 -13.72
C SER A 35 -4.47 -13.10 -12.86
N PRO A 36 -3.86 -14.16 -13.45
CA PRO A 36 -2.97 -15.07 -12.72
C PRO A 36 -1.82 -14.33 -12.01
N TYR A 37 -1.36 -13.22 -12.56
CA TYR A 37 -0.32 -12.39 -11.94
C TYR A 37 -0.83 -11.67 -10.69
N ALA A 38 -2.06 -11.18 -10.71
CA ALA A 38 -2.68 -10.55 -9.54
C ALA A 38 -2.92 -11.57 -8.43
N LEU A 39 -3.39 -12.78 -8.78
CA LEU A 39 -3.56 -13.89 -7.82
C LEU A 39 -2.23 -14.28 -7.17
N ARG A 40 -1.15 -14.40 -7.95
CA ARG A 40 0.19 -14.65 -7.42
C ARG A 40 0.63 -13.52 -6.48
N GLY A 41 0.35 -12.27 -6.84
CA GLY A 41 0.63 -11.12 -5.97
C GLY A 41 -0.08 -11.24 -4.63
N THR A 42 -1.38 -11.48 -4.64
CA THR A 42 -2.18 -11.66 -3.42
C THR A 42 -1.66 -12.83 -2.56
N ALA A 43 -1.29 -13.94 -3.19
CA ALA A 43 -0.68 -15.09 -2.50
C ALA A 43 0.66 -14.74 -1.85
N ALA A 44 1.50 -13.94 -2.52
CA ALA A 44 2.79 -13.52 -1.98
C ALA A 44 2.64 -12.61 -0.74
N HIS A 45 1.69 -11.68 -0.73
CA HIS A 45 1.38 -10.88 0.45
C HIS A 45 0.93 -11.74 1.63
N ALA A 46 -0.02 -12.67 1.41
CA ALA A 46 -0.46 -13.60 2.45
C ALA A 46 0.69 -14.50 2.97
N ALA A 47 1.58 -14.94 2.09
CA ALA A 47 2.75 -15.72 2.48
C ALA A 47 3.74 -14.88 3.30
N ALA A 48 4.00 -13.65 2.89
CA ALA A 48 4.87 -12.71 3.64
C ALA A 48 4.29 -12.40 5.03
N GLU A 49 2.99 -12.13 5.13
CA GLU A 49 2.31 -11.96 6.42
C GLU A 49 2.51 -13.19 7.31
N SER A 50 2.30 -14.40 6.77
CA SER A 50 2.44 -15.63 7.53
C SER A 50 3.85 -15.81 8.11
N VAL A 51 4.88 -15.51 7.31
CA VAL A 51 6.30 -15.62 7.73
C VAL A 51 6.66 -14.57 8.79
N ILE A 52 6.19 -13.34 8.65
CA ILE A 52 6.51 -12.26 9.60
C ILE A 52 5.78 -12.45 10.92
N THR A 53 4.51 -12.89 10.87
CA THR A 53 3.66 -13.04 12.06
C THR A 53 3.79 -14.41 12.72
N GLY A 54 4.41 -15.39 12.07
CA GLY A 54 4.50 -16.77 12.53
C GLY A 54 3.19 -17.55 12.42
N ARG A 55 2.23 -17.07 11.64
CA ARG A 55 0.98 -17.76 11.34
C ARG A 55 1.17 -18.80 10.25
N THR A 56 0.30 -19.81 10.21
CA THR A 56 0.28 -20.76 9.10
C THR A 56 -0.22 -20.09 7.83
N TYR A 57 0.51 -20.25 6.73
CA TYR A 57 0.07 -19.76 5.42
C TYR A 57 -1.26 -20.41 5.02
N GLN A 58 -2.17 -19.58 4.55
CA GLN A 58 -3.41 -19.98 3.91
C GLN A 58 -3.52 -19.27 2.58
N ALA A 59 -3.66 -20.02 1.51
CA ALA A 59 -3.82 -19.44 0.19
C ALA A 59 -5.11 -18.60 0.14
N PRO A 60 -5.04 -17.36 -0.35
CA PRO A 60 -6.23 -16.53 -0.55
C PRO A 60 -7.20 -17.18 -1.55
N ALA A 61 -8.49 -16.81 -1.45
CA ALA A 61 -9.51 -17.29 -2.37
C ALA A 61 -9.14 -16.97 -3.82
N GLY A 62 -9.22 -17.96 -4.69
CA GLY A 62 -8.82 -17.89 -6.10
C GLY A 62 -7.34 -18.10 -6.37
N ALA A 63 -6.49 -18.11 -5.34
CA ALA A 63 -5.05 -18.34 -5.44
C ALA A 63 -4.59 -19.71 -4.88
N GLU A 64 -5.52 -20.66 -4.71
CA GLU A 64 -5.26 -21.97 -4.12
C GLU A 64 -4.25 -22.82 -4.93
N SER A 65 -4.06 -22.50 -6.21
CA SER A 65 -3.08 -23.15 -7.06
C SER A 65 -1.65 -22.64 -6.88
N VAL A 66 -1.46 -21.53 -6.15
CA VAL A 66 -0.13 -20.96 -5.88
C VAL A 66 0.41 -21.52 -4.58
N SER A 67 1.43 -22.38 -4.65
CA SER A 67 2.03 -22.96 -3.47
C SER A 67 2.96 -21.98 -2.74
N PHE A 68 3.18 -22.22 -1.43
CA PHE A 68 4.11 -21.41 -0.65
C PHE A 68 5.55 -21.53 -1.18
N GLU A 69 5.95 -22.73 -1.63
CA GLU A 69 7.28 -23.01 -2.17
C GLU A 69 7.61 -22.17 -3.40
N GLU A 70 6.61 -21.90 -4.24
CA GLU A 70 6.77 -21.04 -5.44
C GLU A 70 6.98 -19.57 -5.10
N LEU A 71 6.67 -19.17 -3.88
CA LEU A 71 6.75 -17.79 -3.38
C LEU A 71 7.98 -17.54 -2.51
N THR A 72 8.71 -18.60 -2.13
CA THR A 72 9.75 -18.55 -1.08
C THR A 72 10.78 -17.46 -1.33
N GLU A 73 11.36 -17.38 -2.53
CA GLU A 73 12.40 -16.39 -2.85
C GLU A 73 11.88 -14.95 -2.74
N ASP A 74 10.68 -14.70 -3.28
CA ASP A 74 10.06 -13.36 -3.25
C ASP A 74 9.73 -12.95 -1.80
N VAL A 75 9.25 -13.91 -1.01
CA VAL A 75 8.86 -13.70 0.39
C VAL A 75 10.06 -13.51 1.31
N GLU A 76 11.11 -14.32 1.17
CA GLU A 76 12.31 -14.24 2.01
C GLU A 76 12.98 -12.88 1.92
N GLN A 77 13.24 -12.36 0.72
CA GLN A 77 13.87 -11.06 0.55
C GLN A 77 13.07 -9.94 1.23
N TYR A 78 11.75 -9.95 1.07
CA TYR A 78 10.89 -8.94 1.68
C TYR A 78 10.86 -9.08 3.22
N THR A 79 10.64 -10.29 3.73
CA THR A 79 10.50 -10.51 5.17
C THR A 79 11.82 -10.26 5.92
N ASP A 80 12.95 -10.58 5.32
CA ASP A 80 14.26 -10.28 5.89
C ASP A 80 14.52 -8.77 5.92
N PHE A 81 14.14 -8.05 4.86
CA PHE A 81 14.20 -6.58 4.85
C PHE A 81 13.33 -5.98 5.97
N VAL A 82 12.05 -6.39 6.08
CA VAL A 82 11.14 -5.89 7.13
C VAL A 82 11.69 -6.19 8.53
N ARG A 83 12.24 -7.39 8.75
CA ARG A 83 12.84 -7.76 10.05
C ARG A 83 14.06 -6.91 10.38
N ALA A 84 14.93 -6.68 9.41
CA ALA A 84 16.12 -5.85 9.58
C ALA A 84 15.76 -4.39 9.92
N GLU A 85 14.75 -3.85 9.24
CA GLU A 85 14.28 -2.48 9.47
C GLU A 85 13.54 -2.31 10.80
N THR A 86 12.88 -3.35 11.30
CA THR A 86 12.10 -3.27 12.56
C THR A 86 12.95 -2.93 13.78
N ARG A 87 14.18 -3.42 13.87
CA ARG A 87 15.16 -3.09 14.97
C ARG A 87 14.59 -3.20 16.40
N GLY A 88 13.53 -3.97 16.61
CA GLY A 88 12.85 -4.11 17.89
C GLY A 88 11.74 -3.07 18.15
N ASP A 89 11.49 -2.16 17.22
CA ASP A 89 10.44 -1.16 17.31
C ASP A 89 9.06 -1.72 16.92
N PHE A 90 8.03 -0.90 17.07
CA PHE A 90 6.66 -1.32 16.80
C PHE A 90 6.41 -1.47 15.31
N ARG A 91 5.87 -2.63 14.91
CA ARG A 91 5.49 -2.89 13.52
C ARG A 91 4.06 -3.38 13.39
N MET A 92 3.44 -3.02 12.28
CA MET A 92 2.12 -3.49 11.85
C MET A 92 2.27 -4.15 10.47
N ILE A 93 1.64 -5.29 10.27
CA ILE A 93 1.66 -6.05 9.01
C ILE A 93 0.23 -6.17 8.52
N GLU A 94 0.02 -5.98 7.20
CA GLU A 94 -1.29 -5.95 6.57
C GLU A 94 -2.24 -4.99 7.31
N GLN A 95 -1.72 -3.77 7.58
CA GLN A 95 -2.44 -2.78 8.35
C GLN A 95 -3.46 -2.05 7.49
N ARG A 96 -4.74 -2.22 7.80
CA ARG A 96 -5.80 -1.41 7.20
C ARG A 96 -5.69 0.05 7.69
N LEU A 97 -5.70 0.96 6.74
CA LEU A 97 -5.58 2.40 6.95
C LEU A 97 -6.72 3.13 6.23
N GLU A 98 -7.32 4.06 6.94
CA GLU A 98 -8.33 4.97 6.40
C GLU A 98 -7.64 6.29 6.03
N ALA A 99 -7.82 6.75 4.79
CA ALA A 99 -7.29 8.02 4.32
C ALA A 99 -8.40 9.09 4.29
N SER A 100 -9.14 9.22 5.40
CA SER A 100 -10.28 10.14 5.53
C SER A 100 -9.88 11.62 5.37
N TRP A 101 -8.60 11.95 5.57
CA TRP A 101 -8.01 13.25 5.29
C TRP A 101 -8.04 13.60 3.78
N LEU A 102 -8.08 12.58 2.92
CA LEU A 102 -8.19 12.70 1.46
C LEU A 102 -9.65 12.54 1.01
N SER A 103 -10.29 11.44 1.42
CA SER A 103 -11.69 11.13 1.14
C SER A 103 -12.18 10.00 2.03
N PRO A 104 -13.45 10.00 2.47
CA PRO A 104 -14.06 8.85 3.14
C PRO A 104 -14.08 7.56 2.29
N GLU A 105 -13.96 7.70 0.96
CA GLU A 105 -13.94 6.59 0.02
C GLU A 105 -12.51 6.08 -0.28
N CYS A 106 -11.51 6.63 0.43
CA CYS A 106 -10.10 6.23 0.30
C CYS A 106 -9.65 5.44 1.53
N PHE A 107 -9.37 4.17 1.31
CA PHE A 107 -8.80 3.27 2.31
C PHE A 107 -8.04 2.14 1.62
N GLY A 108 -7.19 1.44 2.36
CA GLY A 108 -6.45 0.30 1.85
C GLY A 108 -5.64 -0.37 2.95
N THR A 109 -4.87 -1.37 2.56
CA THR A 109 -4.00 -2.13 3.47
C THR A 109 -2.55 -1.88 3.10
N ALA A 110 -1.76 -1.42 4.07
CA ALA A 110 -0.32 -1.28 3.93
C ALA A 110 0.36 -2.59 4.34
N ASP A 111 1.29 -3.09 3.53
CA ASP A 111 1.91 -4.40 3.72
C ASP A 111 2.74 -4.45 5.01
N ALA A 112 3.60 -3.46 5.22
CA ALA A 112 4.27 -3.27 6.50
C ALA A 112 4.43 -1.79 6.85
N VAL A 113 4.21 -1.48 8.11
CA VAL A 113 4.45 -0.17 8.71
C VAL A 113 5.31 -0.36 9.96
N ILE A 114 6.39 0.39 10.06
CA ILE A 114 7.26 0.39 11.24
C ILE A 114 7.24 1.80 11.83
N LEU A 115 7.03 1.89 13.13
CA LEU A 115 7.04 3.14 13.88
C LEU A 115 8.28 3.17 14.76
N HIS A 116 9.23 4.04 14.42
CA HIS A 116 10.35 4.42 15.27
C HIS A 116 9.98 5.70 16.04
N PRO A 117 10.72 6.10 17.08
CA PRO A 117 10.39 7.29 17.86
C PRO A 117 10.28 8.59 17.03
N ASP A 118 11.06 8.70 15.98
CA ASP A 118 11.18 9.89 15.11
C ASP A 118 10.92 9.61 13.62
N GLU A 119 10.59 8.35 13.26
CA GLU A 119 10.41 7.93 11.86
C GLU A 119 9.16 7.08 11.67
N ILE A 120 8.43 7.34 10.60
CA ILE A 120 7.44 6.41 10.02
C ILE A 120 8.07 5.73 8.81
N HIS A 121 8.11 4.40 8.79
CA HIS A 121 8.59 3.64 7.64
C HIS A 121 7.45 2.79 7.06
N VAL A 122 7.03 3.10 5.83
CA VAL A 122 6.06 2.30 5.06
C VAL A 122 6.82 1.49 4.03
N ILE A 123 6.57 0.17 4.01
CA ILE A 123 7.24 -0.79 3.12
C ILE A 123 6.17 -1.55 2.34
N ASP A 124 6.30 -1.59 1.02
CA ASP A 124 5.35 -2.22 0.10
C ASP A 124 6.05 -3.28 -0.75
N LEU A 125 5.46 -4.47 -0.82
CA LEU A 125 5.92 -5.60 -1.60
C LEU A 125 5.37 -5.54 -3.02
N LYS A 126 6.24 -5.60 -4.01
CA LYS A 126 5.87 -5.69 -5.41
C LYS A 126 6.37 -6.99 -6.04
N THR A 127 5.46 -7.80 -6.55
CA THR A 127 5.76 -9.11 -7.16
C THR A 127 5.79 -9.08 -8.69
N GLY A 128 5.59 -7.90 -9.28
CA GLY A 128 5.64 -7.72 -10.72
C GLY A 128 7.07 -7.84 -11.28
N ARG A 129 7.21 -8.54 -12.42
CA ARG A 129 8.51 -8.82 -13.06
C ARG A 129 8.84 -7.91 -14.24
N GLY A 130 7.88 -7.12 -14.71
CA GLY A 130 8.03 -6.38 -15.96
C GLY A 130 8.61 -4.98 -15.83
N VAL A 131 8.15 -4.21 -14.86
CA VAL A 131 8.50 -2.79 -14.73
C VAL A 131 8.97 -2.51 -13.30
N PRO A 132 10.13 -1.85 -13.12
CA PRO A 132 10.57 -1.39 -11.82
C PRO A 132 9.59 -0.36 -11.24
N VAL A 133 9.18 -0.58 -9.98
CA VAL A 133 8.40 0.40 -9.22
C VAL A 133 9.34 1.24 -8.37
N THR A 134 9.15 2.56 -8.37
CA THR A 134 9.94 3.48 -7.58
C THR A 134 9.20 3.90 -6.31
N ALA A 135 9.95 4.11 -5.22
CA ALA A 135 9.42 4.70 -3.99
C ALA A 135 9.24 6.21 -4.14
N LYS A 136 10.15 6.87 -4.87
CA LYS A 136 10.08 8.30 -5.10
C LYS A 136 8.82 8.68 -5.89
N ASP A 137 8.10 9.67 -5.37
CA ASP A 137 6.85 10.18 -5.93
C ASP A 137 5.75 9.11 -6.07
N ASN A 138 5.82 8.04 -5.29
CA ASN A 138 4.83 6.96 -5.31
C ASN A 138 3.59 7.36 -4.50
N PRO A 139 2.42 7.57 -5.15
CA PRO A 139 1.23 8.06 -4.47
C PRO A 139 0.64 7.03 -3.49
N GLN A 140 0.76 5.73 -3.76
CA GLN A 140 0.31 4.68 -2.85
C GLN A 140 1.03 4.77 -1.51
N LEU A 141 2.37 4.84 -1.53
CA LEU A 141 3.19 4.95 -0.32
C LEU A 141 2.91 6.26 0.42
N ALA A 142 2.78 7.39 -0.31
CA ALA A 142 2.50 8.69 0.28
C ALA A 142 1.12 8.70 0.99
N ILE A 143 0.09 8.11 0.39
CA ILE A 143 -1.23 7.99 1.02
C ILE A 143 -1.15 7.14 2.29
N TYR A 144 -0.47 6.00 2.26
CA TYR A 144 -0.31 5.17 3.46
C TYR A 144 0.49 5.89 4.55
N ALA A 145 1.63 6.52 4.20
CA ALA A 145 2.45 7.25 5.17
C ALA A 145 1.67 8.39 5.84
N ARG A 146 0.88 9.17 5.07
CA ARG A 146 0.02 10.22 5.62
C ARG A 146 -1.07 9.65 6.53
N SER A 147 -1.70 8.54 6.14
CA SER A 147 -2.73 7.89 6.96
C SER A 147 -2.15 7.35 8.28
N VAL A 148 -0.94 6.80 8.26
CA VAL A 148 -0.22 6.40 9.47
C VAL A 148 0.07 7.61 10.35
N MET A 149 0.60 8.68 9.79
CA MET A 149 0.92 9.91 10.51
C MET A 149 -0.33 10.49 11.22
N GLU A 150 -1.47 10.52 10.55
CA GLU A 150 -2.73 11.02 11.13
C GLU A 150 -3.28 10.07 12.21
N THR A 151 -3.21 8.75 11.96
CA THR A 151 -3.79 7.75 12.86
C THR A 151 -2.99 7.62 14.15
N PHE A 152 -1.67 7.72 14.07
CA PHE A 152 -0.75 7.48 15.17
C PHE A 152 -0.03 8.75 15.65
N ALA A 153 -0.55 9.94 15.34
CA ALA A 153 0.06 11.23 15.68
C ALA A 153 0.47 11.34 17.17
N GLY A 154 -0.31 10.75 18.09
CA GLY A 154 -0.02 10.78 19.52
C GLY A 154 1.13 9.85 19.96
N MET A 155 1.70 9.04 19.07
CA MET A 155 2.80 8.14 19.38
C MET A 155 4.18 8.77 19.13
N PHE A 156 4.24 9.93 18.48
CA PHE A 156 5.48 10.62 18.13
C PHE A 156 5.62 11.89 18.96
N GLU A 157 6.80 12.07 19.56
CA GLU A 157 7.17 13.34 20.21
C GLU A 157 7.82 14.29 19.20
N ASP A 158 8.68 13.77 18.33
CA ASP A 158 9.47 14.55 17.37
C ASP A 158 9.58 13.82 16.00
N LEU A 159 8.44 13.52 15.37
CA LEU A 159 8.46 12.91 14.03
C LEU A 159 9.19 13.81 13.04
N SER A 160 10.29 13.32 12.49
CA SER A 160 11.17 14.07 11.60
C SER A 160 11.40 13.40 10.24
N VAL A 161 11.18 12.10 10.15
CA VAL A 161 11.44 11.32 8.93
C VAL A 161 10.23 10.51 8.51
N ILE A 162 9.87 10.62 7.25
CA ILE A 162 8.95 9.72 6.56
C ILE A 162 9.76 8.92 5.55
N LYS A 163 9.88 7.63 5.81
CA LYS A 163 10.62 6.68 4.97
C LYS A 163 9.64 5.77 4.24
N MET A 164 9.80 5.65 2.95
CA MET A 164 8.93 4.86 2.08
C MET A 164 9.80 3.94 1.22
N THR A 165 9.49 2.65 1.20
CA THR A 165 10.29 1.65 0.50
C THR A 165 9.43 0.73 -0.35
N ILE A 166 9.85 0.50 -1.58
CA ILE A 166 9.39 -0.60 -2.43
C ILE A 166 10.41 -1.72 -2.36
N VAL A 167 9.96 -2.91 -1.99
CA VAL A 167 10.73 -4.15 -2.13
C VAL A 167 10.16 -4.94 -3.29
N GLN A 168 10.96 -5.14 -4.35
CA GLN A 168 10.53 -5.84 -5.57
C GLN A 168 11.48 -7.02 -5.84
N PRO A 169 11.29 -8.16 -5.14
CA PRO A 169 12.19 -9.30 -5.18
C PRO A 169 12.41 -9.87 -6.58
N PRO A 170 11.39 -9.99 -7.47
CA PRO A 170 11.62 -10.53 -8.81
C PRO A 170 12.58 -9.74 -9.68
N LEU A 171 12.89 -8.50 -9.30
CA LEU A 171 13.88 -7.63 -9.94
C LEU A 171 15.13 -7.43 -9.06
N ASN A 172 15.22 -8.13 -7.93
CA ASN A 172 16.27 -7.95 -6.91
C ASN A 172 16.45 -6.46 -6.55
N ARG A 173 15.33 -5.75 -6.34
CA ARG A 173 15.31 -4.29 -6.18
C ARG A 173 14.70 -3.90 -4.84
N ILE A 174 15.41 -3.04 -4.15
CA ILE A 174 14.91 -2.28 -3.00
C ILE A 174 15.12 -0.80 -3.33
N ASP A 175 14.04 -0.03 -3.28
CA ASP A 175 14.06 1.39 -3.62
C ASP A 175 13.44 2.18 -2.46
N THR A 176 14.19 3.11 -1.90
CA THR A 176 13.78 3.87 -0.72
C THR A 176 13.80 5.36 -1.00
N TRP A 177 12.78 6.05 -0.50
CA TRP A 177 12.65 7.49 -0.53
C TRP A 177 12.36 8.03 0.87
N GLN A 178 13.02 9.13 1.25
CA GLN A 178 12.85 9.79 2.54
C GLN A 178 12.50 11.25 2.32
N ILE A 179 11.55 11.73 3.11
CA ILE A 179 11.10 13.12 3.12
C ILE A 179 10.74 13.53 4.55
N THR A 180 10.53 14.81 4.76
CA THR A 180 10.00 15.34 6.01
C THR A 180 8.47 15.19 6.09
N PRO A 181 7.87 15.24 7.29
CA PRO A 181 6.42 15.29 7.45
C PRO A 181 5.75 16.45 6.68
N ASP A 182 6.37 17.64 6.66
CA ASP A 182 5.84 18.80 5.93
C ASP A 182 5.82 18.57 4.41
N GLU A 183 6.85 17.95 3.86
CA GLU A 183 6.89 17.56 2.45
C GLU A 183 5.82 16.53 2.13
N LEU A 184 5.59 15.54 3.01
CA LEU A 184 4.52 14.56 2.86
C LEU A 184 3.14 15.24 2.83
N ILE A 185 2.90 16.16 3.77
CA ILE A 185 1.65 16.94 3.85
C ILE A 185 1.40 17.66 2.53
N LYS A 186 2.41 18.37 2.03
CA LYS A 186 2.32 19.12 0.78
C LYS A 186 1.98 18.22 -0.41
N ILE A 187 2.74 17.14 -0.60
CA ILE A 187 2.54 16.20 -1.71
C ILE A 187 1.13 15.58 -1.66
N THR A 188 0.67 15.22 -0.47
CA THR A 188 -0.62 14.56 -0.30
C THR A 188 -1.79 15.55 -0.37
N ASP A 189 -1.61 16.80 0.05
CA ASP A 189 -2.63 17.83 -0.13
C ASP A 189 -2.86 18.16 -1.61
N ASP A 190 -1.83 18.08 -2.44
CA ASP A 190 -1.92 18.24 -3.90
C ASP A 190 -2.77 17.13 -4.58
N MET A 191 -3.06 16.02 -3.89
CA MET A 191 -3.92 14.94 -4.40
C MET A 191 -5.42 15.21 -4.20
N LYS A 192 -5.79 16.10 -3.27
CA LYS A 192 -7.20 16.36 -2.88
C LYS A 192 -8.09 16.83 -4.04
N PRO A 193 -7.64 17.73 -4.93
CA PRO A 193 -8.46 18.14 -6.07
C PRO A 193 -8.82 16.98 -7.00
N ALA A 194 -7.86 16.10 -7.29
CA ALA A 194 -8.09 14.92 -8.14
C ALA A 194 -9.06 13.93 -7.48
N ALA A 195 -8.92 13.69 -6.17
CA ALA A 195 -9.84 12.83 -5.42
C ALA A 195 -11.27 13.38 -5.45
N ALA A 196 -11.45 14.70 -5.28
CA ALA A 196 -12.75 15.32 -5.37
C ALA A 196 -13.38 15.21 -6.78
N GLU A 197 -12.58 15.38 -7.83
CA GLU A 197 -13.04 15.25 -9.21
C GLU A 197 -13.44 13.79 -9.53
N CYS A 198 -12.72 12.79 -9.01
CA CYS A 198 -13.12 11.39 -9.14
C CYS A 198 -14.54 11.12 -8.63
N LEU A 199 -14.88 11.66 -7.47
CA LEU A 199 -16.22 11.48 -6.87
C LEU A 199 -17.29 12.23 -7.62
N LYS A 200 -16.98 13.39 -8.18
CA LYS A 200 -17.89 14.17 -9.03
C LYS A 200 -18.19 13.41 -10.33
N GLU A 201 -17.16 12.92 -11.04
CA GLU A 201 -17.32 12.12 -12.25
C GLU A 201 -18.18 10.86 -11.99
N LEU A 202 -17.99 10.21 -10.84
CA LEU A 202 -18.79 9.05 -10.46
C LEU A 202 -20.27 9.41 -10.27
N GLN A 203 -20.58 10.58 -9.69
CA GLN A 203 -21.94 11.04 -9.49
C GLN A 203 -22.62 11.42 -10.81
N GLU A 204 -21.89 11.99 -11.77
CA GLU A 204 -22.40 12.38 -13.07
C GLU A 204 -22.72 11.16 -13.98
N MET A 205 -22.06 10.01 -13.74
CA MET A 205 -22.29 8.77 -14.48
C MET A 205 -23.32 7.83 -13.84
N SER A 206 -23.84 8.16 -12.65
CA SER A 206 -24.82 7.35 -11.88
C SER A 206 -26.23 7.75 -12.22
#